data_40e1f3ecafbad537b3216a73ae803ba4
#
_entry.id   40e1f3ecafbad537b3216a73ae803ba4
#
_cell.length_a   1.000
_cell.length_b   1.000
_cell.length_c   1.000
_cell.angle_alpha   90.00
_cell.angle_beta   90.00
_cell.angle_gamma   90.00
#
_symmetry.space_group_name_H-M   'P 1'
#
loop_
_entity.id
_entity.type
_entity.pdbx_description
1 polymer ?
#
loop_
_entity_poly.entity_id
_entity_poly.type
_entity_poly.pdbx_seq_one_letter_code
_entity_poly.pdbx_strand_id
1 'polypeptide(L)'
;MKTKTITAKVKQIIKKGYSFYGNPHYTLILETPSGTEIECKTVVNGSIGYGLTNYQNRYGIFAYHETAKGTIILDFAKDAE
;
A
#
# COMPACT_ATOMS: atom_id res chain seq x y z
N MET A 1 13.26 -7.68 9.90
CA MET A 1 12.86 -6.90 8.73
C MET A 1 12.51 -5.49 9.16
N LYS A 2 13.07 -4.47 8.50
CA LYS A 2 12.78 -3.09 8.88
C LYS A 2 11.53 -2.59 8.18
N THR A 3 10.60 -2.04 8.97
CA THR A 3 9.45 -1.34 8.42
C THR A 3 9.86 0.08 8.06
N LYS A 4 9.55 0.48 6.84
CA LYS A 4 9.81 1.83 6.35
C LYS A 4 8.48 2.54 6.16
N THR A 5 8.50 3.85 6.05
CA THR A 5 7.29 4.64 5.77
C THR A 5 7.51 5.51 4.55
N ILE A 6 6.40 5.80 3.87
CA ILE A 6 6.39 6.67 2.69
C ILE A 6 5.09 7.46 2.67
N THR A 7 5.18 8.74 2.32
CA THR A 7 4.01 9.58 2.09
C THR A 7 3.61 9.44 0.63
N ALA A 8 2.38 9.01 0.38
CA ALA A 8 1.90 8.76 -0.97
C ALA A 8 0.38 8.72 -1.00
N LYS A 9 -0.17 8.69 -2.21
CA LYS A 9 -1.61 8.43 -2.42
C LYS A 9 -1.75 7.26 -3.39
N VAL A 10 -2.92 6.62 -3.36
CA VAL A 10 -3.21 5.52 -4.28
C VAL A 10 -3.55 6.10 -5.64
N LYS A 11 -2.70 5.87 -6.63
CA LYS A 11 -2.93 6.35 -7.98
C LYS A 11 -3.82 5.40 -8.76
N GLN A 12 -3.55 4.11 -8.66
CA GLN A 12 -4.28 3.11 -9.45
C GLN A 12 -4.25 1.77 -8.72
N ILE A 13 -5.38 1.07 -8.72
CA ILE A 13 -5.46 -0.30 -8.24
C ILE A 13 -5.46 -1.19 -9.49
N ILE A 14 -4.41 -2.01 -9.64
CA ILE A 14 -4.22 -2.84 -10.82
C ILE A 14 -5.01 -4.14 -10.71
N LYS A 15 -4.94 -4.79 -9.54
CA LYS A 15 -5.57 -6.07 -9.32
C LYS A 15 -6.20 -6.11 -7.94
N LYS A 16 -7.44 -6.59 -7.87
CA LYS A 16 -8.18 -6.77 -6.62
C LYS A 16 -8.40 -8.24 -6.36
N GLY A 17 -8.40 -8.63 -5.09
CA GLY A 17 -8.68 -9.99 -4.69
C GLY A 17 -8.71 -10.11 -3.19
N TYR A 18 -8.77 -11.34 -2.71
CA TYR A 18 -8.72 -11.62 -1.28
C TYR A 18 -7.55 -12.56 -1.02
N SER A 19 -6.87 -12.33 0.10
CA SER A 19 -5.78 -13.20 0.51
C SER A 19 -6.33 -14.51 1.05
N PHE A 20 -5.43 -15.47 1.31
CA PHE A 20 -5.77 -16.73 1.96
C PHE A 20 -6.46 -16.49 3.31
N TYR A 21 -6.14 -15.39 3.98
CA TYR A 21 -6.70 -15.02 5.28
C TYR A 21 -8.03 -14.26 5.17
N GLY A 22 -8.56 -14.06 3.97
CA GLY A 22 -9.82 -13.36 3.77
C GLY A 22 -9.73 -11.84 3.77
N ASN A 23 -8.53 -11.27 3.81
CA ASN A 23 -8.34 -9.82 3.77
C ASN A 23 -8.25 -9.34 2.32
N PRO A 24 -8.75 -8.12 2.00
CA PRO A 24 -8.54 -7.56 0.68
C PRO A 24 -7.05 -7.51 0.34
N HIS A 25 -6.70 -8.02 -0.83
CA HIS A 25 -5.31 -8.07 -1.27
C HIS A 25 -5.23 -7.42 -2.65
N TYR A 26 -4.54 -6.28 -2.73
CA TYR A 26 -4.48 -5.50 -3.95
C TYR A 26 -3.05 -5.37 -4.45
N THR A 27 -2.92 -5.33 -5.79
CA THR A 27 -1.71 -4.82 -6.45
C THR A 27 -2.05 -3.42 -6.94
N LEU A 28 -1.24 -2.44 -6.59
CA LEU A 28 -1.56 -1.04 -6.82
C LEU A 28 -0.32 -0.22 -7.09
N ILE A 29 -0.56 1.00 -7.57
CA ILE A 29 0.50 1.99 -7.76
C ILE A 29 0.25 3.15 -6.80
N LEU A 30 1.27 3.47 -6.00
CA LEU A 30 1.28 4.66 -5.16
C LEU A 30 1.99 5.80 -5.91
N GLU A 31 1.56 7.02 -5.64
CA GLU A 31 2.21 8.21 -6.19
C GLU A 31 2.65 9.11 -5.05
N THR A 32 3.94 9.43 -5.01
CA THR A 32 4.49 10.35 -4.01
C THR A 32 4.19 11.81 -4.39
N PRO A 33 4.33 12.77 -3.45
CA PRO A 33 4.15 14.18 -3.78
C PRO A 33 5.07 14.69 -4.88
N SER A 34 6.21 14.03 -5.10
CA SER A 34 7.13 14.39 -6.19
C SER A 34 6.73 13.81 -7.53
N GLY A 35 5.66 13.01 -7.58
CA GLY A 35 5.20 12.39 -8.82
C GLY A 35 5.80 11.03 -9.12
N THR A 36 6.60 10.48 -8.20
CA THR A 36 7.18 9.15 -8.38
C THR A 36 6.12 8.07 -8.18
N GLU A 37 6.05 7.11 -9.09
CA GLU A 37 5.11 6.01 -9.01
C GLU A 37 5.81 4.76 -8.50
N ILE A 38 5.16 4.07 -7.57
CA ILE A 38 5.71 2.87 -6.92
C ILE A 38 4.67 1.76 -6.99
N GLU A 39 5.02 0.65 -7.63
CA GLU A 39 4.16 -0.53 -7.65
C GLU A 39 4.35 -1.31 -6.36
N CYS A 40 3.24 -1.71 -5.74
CA CYS A 40 3.29 -2.43 -4.47
C CYS A 40 2.06 -3.31 -4.30
N LYS A 41 2.09 -4.13 -3.24
CA LYS A 41 0.99 -5.03 -2.89
C LYS A 41 0.62 -4.81 -1.43
N THR A 42 -0.62 -5.15 -1.06
CA THR A 42 -1.04 -5.09 0.34
C THR A 42 -0.61 -6.37 1.05
N VAL A 43 -0.36 -6.27 2.36
CA VAL A 43 0.01 -7.43 3.16
C VAL A 43 -1.18 -8.40 3.26
N VAL A 44 -0.89 -9.71 3.21
CA VAL A 44 -1.94 -10.73 3.12
C VAL A 44 -2.67 -10.98 4.44
N ASN A 45 -2.00 -10.76 5.56
CA ASN A 45 -2.57 -11.01 6.88
C ASN A 45 -2.93 -9.74 7.65
N GLY A 46 -3.09 -8.62 6.95
CA GLY A 46 -3.43 -7.35 7.54
C GLY A 46 -4.70 -6.75 6.97
N SER A 47 -5.16 -5.68 7.56
CA SER A 47 -6.42 -5.04 7.19
C SER A 47 -6.24 -3.77 6.35
N ILE A 48 -5.06 -3.49 5.86
CA ILE A 48 -4.79 -2.25 5.10
C ILE A 48 -5.71 -2.10 3.89
N GLY A 49 -6.07 -3.20 3.24
CA GLY A 49 -6.93 -3.15 2.05
C GLY A 49 -8.31 -2.56 2.31
N TYR A 50 -8.80 -2.66 3.53
CA TYR A 50 -10.12 -2.11 3.87
C TYR A 50 -10.17 -0.59 3.85
N GLY A 51 -9.04 0.07 4.13
CA GLY A 51 -8.98 1.53 4.16
C GLY A 51 -8.23 2.15 2.99
N LEU A 52 -7.82 1.34 2.03
CA LEU A 52 -6.93 1.80 0.96
C LEU A 52 -7.56 2.88 0.08
N THR A 53 -8.86 2.79 -0.17
CA THR A 53 -9.57 3.76 -1.01
C THR A 53 -9.62 5.15 -0.41
N ASN A 54 -9.43 5.28 0.92
CA ASN A 54 -9.41 6.59 1.57
C ASN A 54 -8.23 7.45 1.10
N TYR A 55 -7.23 6.84 0.47
CA TYR A 55 -6.01 7.53 0.04
C TYR A 55 -5.94 7.71 -1.47
N GLN A 56 -7.05 7.54 -2.18
CA GLN A 56 -7.08 7.75 -3.63
C GLN A 56 -7.01 9.23 -4.03
N ASN A 57 -7.55 10.10 -3.19
CA ASN A 57 -7.61 11.53 -3.47
C ASN A 57 -6.84 12.37 -2.45
N ARG A 58 -6.10 11.74 -1.56
CA ARG A 58 -5.32 12.45 -0.56
C ARG A 58 -4.09 11.61 -0.18
N TYR A 59 -3.08 12.27 0.34
CA TYR A 59 -1.87 11.60 0.77
C TYR A 59 -2.05 10.97 2.15
N GLY A 60 -1.47 9.80 2.32
CA GLY A 60 -1.36 9.12 3.60
C GLY A 60 0.07 8.70 3.83
N ILE A 61 0.36 8.20 5.03
CA ILE A 61 1.65 7.61 5.36
C ILE A 61 1.47 6.10 5.34
N PHE A 62 2.21 5.43 4.47
CA PHE A 62 2.14 3.98 4.32
C PHE A 62 3.39 3.35 4.94
N ALA A 63 3.16 2.40 5.86
CA ALA A 63 4.25 1.60 6.38
C ALA A 63 4.41 0.39 5.47
N TYR A 64 5.64 0.07 5.10
CA TYR A 64 5.90 -1.01 4.15
C TYR A 64 7.21 -1.71 4.48
N HIS A 65 7.37 -2.90 3.91
CA HIS A 65 8.64 -3.63 3.93
C HIS A 65 8.88 -4.19 2.54
N GLU A 66 10.13 -4.51 2.26
CA GLU A 66 10.52 -5.13 0.99
C GLU A 66 10.81 -6.60 1.21
N THR A 67 10.34 -7.43 0.27
CA THR A 67 10.67 -8.85 0.27
C THR A 67 12.09 -9.06 -0.28
N ALA A 68 12.61 -10.29 -0.16
CA ALA A 68 13.92 -10.62 -0.72
C ALA A 68 14.00 -10.38 -2.22
N LYS A 69 12.86 -10.40 -2.91
CA LYS A 69 12.78 -10.15 -4.36
C LYS A 69 12.63 -8.67 -4.70
N GLY A 70 12.60 -7.79 -3.69
CA GLY A 70 12.42 -6.36 -3.92
C GLY A 70 10.97 -5.92 -4.07
N THR A 71 10.00 -6.79 -3.79
CA THR A 71 8.59 -6.41 -3.84
C THR A 71 8.23 -5.59 -2.61
N ILE A 72 7.54 -4.45 -2.82
CA ILE A 72 7.09 -3.61 -1.73
C ILE A 72 5.73 -4.10 -1.25
N ILE A 73 5.65 -4.39 0.04
CA ILE A 73 4.43 -4.88 0.68
C ILE A 73 3.96 -3.83 1.70
N LEU A 74 2.76 -3.32 1.52
CA LEU A 74 2.19 -2.32 2.42
C LEU A 74 1.61 -3.01 3.65
N ASP A 75 2.05 -2.59 4.84
CA ASP A 75 1.63 -3.19 6.11
C ASP A 75 0.43 -2.46 6.71
N PHE A 76 0.46 -1.14 6.76
CA PHE A 76 -0.67 -0.35 7.21
C PHE A 76 -0.53 1.09 6.71
N ALA A 77 -1.62 1.85 6.85
CA ALA A 77 -1.66 3.25 6.40
C ALA A 77 -2.34 4.11 7.46
N LYS A 78 -1.97 5.38 7.51
CA LYS A 78 -2.62 6.38 8.37
C LYS A 78 -2.62 7.72 7.65
N ASP A 79 -3.40 8.68 8.15
CA ASP A 79 -3.45 10.02 7.57
C ASP A 79 -2.09 10.69 7.67
N ALA A 80 -1.76 11.48 6.64
CA ALA A 80 -0.48 12.20 6.59
C ALA A 80 -0.41 13.37 7.56
N GLU A 81 -1.55 13.80 8.08
CA GLU A 81 -1.62 14.90 9.04
C GLU A 81 -1.52 14.43 10.48
#